data_21c09e96f2a880aa29990a7b8ca1f661
#
_entry.id   21c09e96f2a880aa29990a7b8ca1f661
#
_cell.length_a   1.000
_cell.length_b   1.000
_cell.length_c   1.000
_cell.angle_alpha   90.00
_cell.angle_beta   90.00
_cell.angle_gamma   90.00
#
_symmetry.space_group_name_H-M   'P 1'
#
loop_
_entity.id
_entity.type
_entity.pdbx_description
1 polymer ?
#
loop_
_entity_poly.entity_id
_entity_poly.type
_entity_poly.pdbx_seq_one_letter_code
_entity_poly.pdbx_strand_id
1 'polypeptide(L)'
;MLRVRPKNYRVKWTRLEPDPERRGVEHIILITNGAQHRGYDEALAPRASLRAAHSLDASLRITGLTLDDGGRYRWVVFPYQNSNGRYQFTYQEARQACEGQDGKLATYQQLYKAAWTEGLDWCNAGWIEDGTVHYPIIDSREPCGGKLLPPGIRSYGARDKGKERFDAFCFTSAVKGQVFFIKGRMSFQEAGASCEAQGSEVARVGQLYAAWRFSWLDRCDGGWLEDGSVRFPITAARPLCGGLSHPGVRSLGFPDKELRVYGVYCYRPT
;
A
#
# COMPACT_ATOMS: atom_id res chain seq x y z
N MET A 1 -38.69 -10.04 -36.34
CA MET A 1 -37.73 -9.27 -35.55
C MET A 1 -36.55 -10.16 -35.19
N LEU A 2 -35.43 -10.03 -35.92
CA LEU A 2 -34.19 -10.73 -35.63
C LEU A 2 -33.56 -10.09 -34.41
N ARG A 3 -33.54 -10.81 -33.28
CA ARG A 3 -32.76 -10.40 -32.10
C ARG A 3 -31.27 -10.63 -32.39
N VAL A 4 -30.60 -9.60 -32.81
CA VAL A 4 -29.11 -9.60 -32.89
C VAL A 4 -28.60 -9.72 -31.47
N ARG A 5 -28.03 -10.87 -31.11
CA ARG A 5 -27.29 -11.05 -29.87
C ARG A 5 -25.97 -10.27 -29.99
N PRO A 6 -25.68 -9.28 -29.15
CA PRO A 6 -24.38 -8.65 -29.16
C PRO A 6 -23.32 -9.69 -28.82
N LYS A 7 -22.41 -9.96 -29.74
CA LYS A 7 -21.38 -11.02 -29.61
C LYS A 7 -20.29 -10.70 -28.57
N ASN A 8 -20.15 -9.44 -28.16
CA ASN A 8 -19.11 -9.01 -27.21
C ASN A 8 -19.68 -7.93 -26.28
N TYR A 9 -20.24 -8.32 -25.16
CA TYR A 9 -20.54 -7.38 -24.08
C TYR A 9 -19.55 -7.56 -22.93
N ARG A 10 -19.11 -6.46 -22.37
CA ARG A 10 -18.25 -6.41 -21.20
C ARG A 10 -19.04 -5.81 -20.04
N VAL A 11 -19.18 -6.54 -18.96
CA VAL A 11 -19.78 -6.05 -17.72
C VAL A 11 -18.68 -5.90 -16.70
N LYS A 12 -18.56 -4.73 -16.11
CA LYS A 12 -17.65 -4.40 -15.02
C LYS A 12 -18.49 -4.13 -13.78
N TRP A 13 -18.32 -4.93 -12.76
CA TRP A 13 -18.88 -4.68 -11.45
C TRP A 13 -17.85 -3.97 -10.60
N THR A 14 -18.22 -2.81 -10.08
CA THR A 14 -17.41 -2.02 -9.15
C THR A 14 -18.18 -1.78 -7.87
N ARG A 15 -17.49 -1.72 -6.76
CA ARG A 15 -18.01 -1.23 -5.50
C ARG A 15 -17.65 0.24 -5.39
N LEU A 16 -18.65 1.09 -5.16
CA LEU A 16 -18.45 2.49 -4.84
C LEU A 16 -18.30 2.61 -3.32
N GLU A 17 -17.19 3.17 -2.87
CA GLU A 17 -17.09 3.61 -1.49
C GLU A 17 -17.61 5.03 -1.36
N PRO A 18 -18.45 5.32 -0.35
CA PRO A 18 -18.85 6.68 -0.05
C PRO A 18 -17.62 7.48 0.38
N ASP A 19 -17.24 8.46 -0.43
CA ASP A 19 -16.21 9.44 -0.09
C ASP A 19 -16.87 10.62 0.63
N PRO A 20 -16.35 11.06 1.79
CA PRO A 20 -16.82 12.28 2.45
C PRO A 20 -16.71 13.52 1.57
N GLU A 21 -15.83 13.52 0.57
CA GLU A 21 -15.61 14.63 -0.36
C GLU A 21 -16.31 14.47 -1.73
N ARG A 22 -17.31 13.59 -1.84
CA ARG A 22 -18.16 13.38 -3.04
C ARG A 22 -17.51 12.78 -4.29
N ARG A 23 -16.33 12.20 -4.21
CA ARG A 23 -15.73 11.44 -5.31
C ARG A 23 -15.71 9.97 -4.95
N GLY A 24 -16.70 9.21 -5.38
CA GLY A 24 -16.75 7.77 -5.16
C GLY A 24 -15.53 7.09 -5.80
N VAL A 25 -14.78 6.32 -5.01
CA VAL A 25 -13.71 5.48 -5.53
C VAL A 25 -14.30 4.16 -6.00
N GLU A 26 -14.07 3.80 -7.26
CA GLU A 26 -14.55 2.55 -7.84
C GLU A 26 -13.58 1.40 -7.59
N HIS A 27 -14.04 0.35 -6.92
CA HIS A 27 -13.30 -0.91 -6.76
C HIS A 27 -13.86 -1.97 -7.71
N ILE A 28 -13.00 -2.54 -8.54
CA ILE A 28 -13.42 -3.59 -9.47
C ILE A 28 -13.56 -4.90 -8.70
N ILE A 29 -14.76 -5.45 -8.64
CA ILE A 29 -15.04 -6.76 -8.06
C ILE A 29 -14.86 -7.84 -9.12
N LEU A 30 -15.50 -7.65 -10.29
CA LEU A 30 -15.56 -8.66 -11.34
C LEU A 30 -15.70 -8.00 -12.71
N ILE A 31 -14.97 -8.53 -13.68
CA ILE A 31 -15.14 -8.19 -15.09
C ILE A 31 -15.50 -9.46 -15.85
N THR A 32 -16.53 -9.37 -16.69
CA THR A 32 -16.86 -10.42 -17.63
C THR A 32 -16.69 -9.96 -19.08
N ASN A 33 -16.24 -10.86 -19.91
CA ASN A 33 -16.17 -10.68 -21.36
C ASN A 33 -16.84 -11.89 -22.02
N GLY A 34 -18.14 -11.76 -22.26
CA GLY A 34 -18.95 -12.88 -22.72
C GLY A 34 -19.05 -14.02 -21.68
N ALA A 35 -18.66 -15.23 -22.06
CA ALA A 35 -18.73 -16.41 -21.20
C ALA A 35 -17.62 -16.52 -20.13
N GLN A 36 -16.60 -15.68 -20.24
CA GLN A 36 -15.48 -15.68 -19.30
C GLN A 36 -15.60 -14.53 -18.32
N HIS A 37 -15.34 -14.79 -17.06
CA HIS A 37 -15.27 -13.78 -16.01
C HIS A 37 -13.93 -13.87 -15.28
N ARG A 38 -13.46 -12.72 -14.82
CA ARG A 38 -12.25 -12.61 -13.99
C ARG A 38 -12.57 -11.79 -12.76
N GLY A 39 -12.38 -12.39 -11.60
CA GLY A 39 -12.41 -11.70 -10.32
C GLY A 39 -11.13 -10.90 -10.09
N TYR A 40 -11.27 -9.74 -9.46
CA TYR A 40 -10.15 -8.84 -9.15
C TYR A 40 -9.98 -8.59 -7.65
N ASP A 41 -10.99 -8.96 -6.88
CA ASP A 41 -10.97 -8.88 -5.42
C ASP A 41 -10.67 -10.29 -4.87
N GLU A 42 -9.53 -10.47 -4.19
CA GLU A 42 -9.10 -11.79 -3.73
C GLU A 42 -10.06 -12.42 -2.70
N ALA A 43 -10.71 -11.61 -1.87
CA ALA A 43 -11.66 -12.08 -0.87
C ALA A 43 -13.05 -12.37 -1.46
N LEU A 44 -13.48 -11.56 -2.45
CA LEU A 44 -14.80 -11.67 -3.07
C LEU A 44 -14.77 -12.51 -4.35
N ALA A 45 -13.66 -12.55 -5.11
CA ALA A 45 -13.59 -13.24 -6.39
C ALA A 45 -13.98 -14.73 -6.32
N PRO A 46 -13.58 -15.52 -5.32
CA PRO A 46 -14.00 -16.92 -5.20
C PRO A 46 -15.49 -17.09 -4.90
N ARG A 47 -16.14 -16.05 -4.35
CA ARG A 47 -17.51 -16.03 -3.89
C ARG A 47 -18.43 -15.18 -4.77
N ALA A 48 -17.85 -14.41 -5.71
CA ALA A 48 -18.55 -13.52 -6.62
C ALA A 48 -18.80 -14.21 -7.97
N SER A 49 -20.04 -14.22 -8.41
CA SER A 49 -20.43 -14.77 -9.71
C SER A 49 -21.53 -13.93 -10.35
N LEU A 50 -21.68 -14.03 -11.67
CA LEU A 50 -22.86 -13.49 -12.34
C LEU A 50 -23.99 -14.53 -12.29
N ARG A 51 -25.19 -14.05 -12.02
CA ARG A 51 -26.38 -14.93 -11.93
C ARG A 51 -26.68 -15.65 -13.25
N ALA A 52 -26.40 -15.02 -14.38
CA ALA A 52 -26.58 -15.60 -15.68
C ALA A 52 -25.62 -14.99 -16.71
N ALA A 53 -24.46 -15.60 -16.88
CA ALA A 53 -23.41 -15.12 -17.80
C ALA A 53 -23.84 -14.99 -19.28
N HIS A 54 -25.00 -15.48 -19.66
CA HIS A 54 -25.50 -15.53 -21.04
C HIS A 54 -26.82 -14.77 -21.28
N SER A 55 -27.35 -14.10 -20.26
CA SER A 55 -28.61 -13.36 -20.34
C SER A 55 -28.36 -11.85 -20.20
N LEU A 56 -29.40 -11.08 -20.48
CA LEU A 56 -29.42 -9.64 -20.21
C LEU A 56 -29.39 -9.31 -18.71
N ASP A 57 -29.32 -10.32 -17.85
CA ASP A 57 -29.18 -10.18 -16.40
C ASP A 57 -27.71 -10.15 -16.01
N ALA A 58 -27.22 -8.96 -15.73
CA ALA A 58 -25.85 -8.72 -15.27
C ALA A 58 -25.75 -8.66 -13.74
N SER A 59 -26.70 -9.25 -13.01
CA SER A 59 -26.72 -9.24 -11.55
C SER A 59 -25.52 -9.97 -10.95
N LEU A 60 -24.82 -9.29 -10.04
CA LEU A 60 -23.74 -9.87 -9.25
C LEU A 60 -24.34 -10.71 -8.11
N ARG A 61 -23.86 -11.92 -7.96
CA ARG A 61 -24.17 -12.80 -6.81
C ARG A 61 -22.92 -12.99 -5.97
N ILE A 62 -23.03 -12.70 -4.69
CA ILE A 62 -21.99 -12.98 -3.69
C ILE A 62 -22.54 -14.05 -2.75
N THR A 63 -21.80 -15.14 -2.57
CA THR A 63 -22.16 -16.24 -1.66
C THR A 63 -21.32 -16.21 -0.39
N GLY A 64 -21.83 -16.73 0.71
CA GLY A 64 -21.12 -16.80 1.98
C GLY A 64 -20.77 -15.41 2.54
N LEU A 65 -21.73 -14.48 2.55
CA LEU A 65 -21.55 -13.14 3.11
C LEU A 65 -21.10 -13.21 4.56
N THR A 66 -20.04 -12.47 4.88
CA THR A 66 -19.52 -12.29 6.22
C THR A 66 -19.62 -10.81 6.62
N LEU A 67 -19.47 -10.49 7.90
CA LEU A 67 -19.41 -9.09 8.35
C LEU A 67 -18.24 -8.31 7.75
N ASP A 68 -17.17 -9.01 7.36
CA ASP A 68 -16.02 -8.43 6.68
C ASP A 68 -16.35 -7.96 5.26
N ASP A 69 -17.38 -8.52 4.63
CA ASP A 69 -17.87 -8.06 3.32
C ASP A 69 -18.60 -6.71 3.41
N GLY A 70 -18.97 -6.26 4.60
CA GLY A 70 -19.59 -4.96 4.86
C GLY A 70 -18.62 -3.79 4.97
N GLY A 71 -17.32 -4.03 5.04
CA GLY A 71 -16.29 -3.02 5.26
C GLY A 71 -15.93 -2.16 4.03
N ARG A 72 -15.29 -1.02 4.30
CA ARG A 72 -14.60 -0.26 3.26
C ARG A 72 -13.32 -1.01 2.90
N TYR A 73 -13.23 -1.61 1.73
CA TYR A 73 -12.01 -2.25 1.27
C TYR A 73 -11.02 -1.18 0.78
N ARG A 74 -10.13 -0.79 1.66
CA ARG A 74 -8.99 0.06 1.34
C ARG A 74 -7.72 -0.77 1.46
N TRP A 75 -6.73 -0.46 0.64
CA TRP A 75 -5.41 -1.04 0.72
C TRP A 75 -4.37 0.01 0.37
N VAL A 76 -3.17 -0.19 0.83
CA VAL A 76 -2.02 0.66 0.52
C VAL A 76 -0.82 -0.20 0.20
N VAL A 77 -0.06 0.19 -0.82
CA VAL A 77 1.26 -0.35 -1.11
C VAL A 77 2.30 0.61 -0.57
N PHE A 78 3.28 0.07 0.11
CA PHE A 78 4.38 0.85 0.65
C PHE A 78 5.73 0.16 0.37
N PRO A 79 6.78 0.95 0.08
CA PRO A 79 8.13 0.44 -0.04
C PRO A 79 8.68 0.12 1.34
N TYR A 80 9.34 -1.03 1.46
CA TYR A 80 10.00 -1.46 2.68
C TYR A 80 11.46 -1.80 2.45
N GLN A 81 12.31 -1.28 3.30
CA GLN A 81 13.75 -1.35 3.22
C GLN A 81 14.32 -1.77 4.56
N ASN A 82 15.39 -2.55 4.53
CA ASN A 82 16.11 -2.96 5.73
C ASN A 82 16.86 -1.77 6.37
N SER A 83 16.99 -1.77 7.71
CA SER A 83 17.76 -0.78 8.45
C SER A 83 19.26 -0.75 8.04
N ASN A 84 19.79 -1.85 7.53
CA ASN A 84 21.16 -1.96 7.05
C ASN A 84 21.37 -1.35 5.64
N GLY A 85 20.34 -0.74 5.06
CA GLY A 85 20.41 -0.07 3.77
C GLY A 85 19.55 -0.69 2.68
N ARG A 86 19.86 -0.28 1.44
CA ARG A 86 19.13 -0.73 0.24
C ARG A 86 19.53 -2.15 -0.14
N TYR A 87 18.59 -2.86 -0.79
CA TYR A 87 18.85 -4.14 -1.46
C TYR A 87 19.40 -5.21 -0.52
N GLN A 88 18.74 -5.39 0.62
CA GLN A 88 19.18 -6.35 1.65
C GLN A 88 18.34 -7.63 1.69
N PHE A 89 17.20 -7.71 0.98
CA PHE A 89 16.31 -8.86 1.06
C PHE A 89 16.44 -9.79 -0.15
N THR A 90 16.66 -11.07 0.08
CA THR A 90 16.24 -12.12 -0.85
C THR A 90 14.73 -12.12 -0.95
N TYR A 91 14.16 -12.85 -1.90
CA TYR A 91 12.71 -12.92 -2.05
C TYR A 91 11.99 -13.43 -0.81
N GLN A 92 12.54 -14.46 -0.15
CA GLN A 92 11.94 -15.02 1.06
C GLN A 92 12.05 -14.05 2.24
N GLU A 93 13.17 -13.36 2.39
CA GLU A 93 13.36 -12.35 3.42
C GLU A 93 12.42 -11.15 3.18
N ALA A 94 12.17 -10.76 1.93
CA ALA A 94 11.21 -9.72 1.57
C ALA A 94 9.77 -10.09 1.96
N ARG A 95 9.37 -11.35 1.74
CA ARG A 95 8.07 -11.86 2.21
C ARG A 95 7.93 -11.75 3.72
N GLN A 96 8.92 -12.26 4.46
CA GLN A 96 8.93 -12.20 5.92
C GLN A 96 8.95 -10.75 6.43
N ALA A 97 9.71 -9.87 5.76
CA ALA A 97 9.73 -8.46 6.10
C ALA A 97 8.36 -7.80 5.95
N CYS A 98 7.61 -8.08 4.87
CA CYS A 98 6.25 -7.58 4.70
C CYS A 98 5.28 -8.17 5.74
N GLU A 99 5.40 -9.46 6.05
CA GLU A 99 4.60 -10.12 7.09
C GLU A 99 4.85 -9.48 8.47
N GLY A 100 6.11 -9.16 8.79
CA GLY A 100 6.49 -8.43 10.00
C GLY A 100 5.93 -7.00 10.05
N GLN A 101 5.48 -6.45 8.94
CA GLN A 101 4.84 -5.13 8.86
C GLN A 101 3.31 -5.21 8.71
N ASP A 102 2.69 -6.31 9.12
CA ASP A 102 1.26 -6.59 9.00
C ASP A 102 0.77 -6.54 7.54
N GLY A 103 1.60 -7.00 6.62
CA GLY A 103 1.33 -6.97 5.18
C GLY A 103 1.78 -8.22 4.45
N LYS A 104 1.73 -8.16 3.14
CA LYS A 104 2.22 -9.16 2.20
C LYS A 104 2.99 -8.48 1.07
N LEU A 105 3.73 -9.23 0.26
CA LEU A 105 4.27 -8.68 -0.98
C LEU A 105 3.11 -8.22 -1.89
N ALA A 106 3.26 -7.03 -2.46
CA ALA A 106 2.28 -6.47 -3.38
C ALA A 106 2.28 -7.22 -4.72
N THR A 107 1.12 -7.37 -5.36
CA THR A 107 1.04 -7.80 -6.75
C THR A 107 1.46 -6.67 -7.70
N TYR A 108 1.80 -7.01 -8.94
CA TYR A 108 2.09 -5.99 -9.96
C TYR A 108 0.92 -5.01 -10.16
N GLN A 109 -0.31 -5.50 -10.14
CA GLN A 109 -1.50 -4.66 -10.30
C GLN A 109 -1.68 -3.68 -9.14
N GLN A 110 -1.38 -4.12 -7.91
CA GLN A 110 -1.40 -3.26 -6.73
C GLN A 110 -0.31 -2.19 -6.83
N LEU A 111 0.92 -2.57 -7.20
CA LEU A 111 2.01 -1.61 -7.40
C LEU A 111 1.69 -0.60 -8.52
N TYR A 112 1.15 -1.07 -9.65
CA TYR A 112 0.72 -0.22 -10.76
C TYR A 112 -0.34 0.80 -10.32
N LYS A 113 -1.35 0.34 -9.60
CA LYS A 113 -2.41 1.24 -9.11
C LYS A 113 -1.86 2.22 -8.08
N ALA A 114 -1.01 1.77 -7.14
CA ALA A 114 -0.39 2.65 -6.16
C ALA A 114 0.44 3.77 -6.84
N ALA A 115 1.19 3.43 -7.89
CA ALA A 115 1.93 4.43 -8.67
C ALA A 115 1.00 5.49 -9.28
N TRP A 116 -0.03 5.06 -10.01
CA TRP A 116 -0.82 5.98 -10.83
C TRP A 116 -2.01 6.63 -10.13
N THR A 117 -2.57 6.01 -9.12
CA THR A 117 -3.74 6.56 -8.39
C THR A 117 -3.41 7.11 -7.01
N GLU A 118 -2.30 6.67 -6.42
CA GLU A 118 -1.91 7.05 -5.06
C GLU A 118 -0.60 7.84 -5.03
N GLY A 119 0.04 8.02 -6.19
CA GLY A 119 1.25 8.81 -6.32
C GLY A 119 2.50 8.13 -5.73
N LEU A 120 2.52 6.78 -5.65
CA LEU A 120 3.69 6.08 -5.18
C LEU A 120 4.85 6.25 -6.16
N ASP A 121 5.85 7.01 -5.76
CA ASP A 121 7.11 7.23 -6.47
C ASP A 121 8.28 6.75 -5.61
N TRP A 122 8.97 5.70 -6.06
CA TRP A 122 10.05 5.11 -5.29
C TRP A 122 11.15 4.58 -6.19
N CYS A 123 12.36 5.09 -6.01
CA CYS A 123 13.49 4.84 -6.92
C CYS A 123 14.23 3.52 -6.65
N ASN A 124 14.02 2.87 -5.52
CA ASN A 124 14.68 1.60 -5.24
C ASN A 124 13.84 0.43 -5.75
N ALA A 125 14.52 -0.50 -6.40
CA ALA A 125 13.89 -1.71 -6.90
C ALA A 125 13.53 -2.66 -5.75
N GLY A 126 12.35 -3.23 -5.80
CA GLY A 126 11.83 -4.12 -4.77
C GLY A 126 11.12 -5.33 -5.36
N TRP A 127 11.15 -6.40 -4.58
CA TRP A 127 10.41 -7.62 -4.84
C TRP A 127 8.91 -7.38 -4.78
N ILE A 128 8.19 -8.05 -5.68
CA ILE A 128 6.74 -8.19 -5.63
C ILE A 128 6.35 -9.68 -5.59
N GLU A 129 5.07 -9.98 -5.42
CA GLU A 129 4.54 -11.31 -5.09
C GLU A 129 4.98 -12.42 -6.05
N ASP A 130 5.01 -12.16 -7.34
CA ASP A 130 5.38 -13.17 -8.36
C ASP A 130 6.89 -13.48 -8.44
N GLY A 131 7.71 -12.74 -7.68
CA GLY A 131 9.17 -12.85 -7.68
C GLY A 131 9.85 -12.09 -8.82
N THR A 132 9.16 -11.13 -9.38
CA THR A 132 9.76 -10.10 -10.22
C THR A 132 10.16 -8.88 -9.39
N VAL A 133 11.00 -8.03 -9.95
CA VAL A 133 11.55 -6.86 -9.28
C VAL A 133 11.21 -5.61 -10.08
N HIS A 134 10.62 -4.63 -9.40
CA HIS A 134 10.14 -3.40 -10.01
C HIS A 134 10.42 -2.17 -9.16
N TYR A 135 10.27 -0.98 -9.75
CA TYR A 135 10.17 0.29 -9.04
C TYR A 135 9.32 1.30 -9.81
N PRO A 136 8.40 2.01 -9.14
CA PRO A 136 7.53 2.99 -9.76
C PRO A 136 8.20 4.35 -9.80
N ILE A 137 8.20 5.01 -10.98
CA ILE A 137 8.65 6.38 -11.18
C ILE A 137 7.52 7.17 -11.82
N ILE A 138 6.97 8.12 -11.10
CA ILE A 138 5.94 9.04 -11.61
C ILE A 138 6.53 10.40 -12.00
N ASP A 139 7.65 10.80 -11.38
CA ASP A 139 8.43 11.97 -11.75
C ASP A 139 9.82 11.54 -12.26
N SER A 140 10.07 11.71 -13.56
CA SER A 140 11.35 11.30 -14.18
C SER A 140 12.52 12.15 -13.68
N ARG A 141 13.60 11.50 -13.23
CA ARG A 141 14.77 12.15 -12.68
C ARG A 141 16.04 11.33 -12.89
N GLU A 142 17.19 11.99 -12.92
CA GLU A 142 18.51 11.37 -13.19
C GLU A 142 18.81 10.12 -12.34
N PRO A 143 18.64 10.14 -10.99
CA PRO A 143 19.00 8.97 -10.19
C PRO A 143 18.09 7.75 -10.38
N CYS A 144 16.98 7.91 -11.11
CA CYS A 144 15.92 6.91 -11.23
C CYS A 144 15.68 6.47 -12.68
N GLY A 145 16.74 6.27 -13.43
CA GLY A 145 16.70 5.83 -14.82
C GLY A 145 16.76 6.96 -15.85
N GLY A 146 17.04 8.19 -15.41
CA GLY A 146 17.24 9.35 -16.29
C GLY A 146 15.99 10.18 -16.54
N LYS A 147 16.20 11.45 -16.87
CA LYS A 147 15.12 12.42 -17.16
C LYS A 147 14.39 12.15 -18.47
N LEU A 148 15.05 11.44 -19.40
CA LEU A 148 14.50 11.20 -20.74
C LEU A 148 13.52 10.01 -20.76
N LEU A 149 13.52 9.16 -19.74
CA LEU A 149 12.56 8.07 -19.66
C LEU A 149 11.21 8.59 -19.11
N PRO A 150 10.10 8.32 -19.82
CA PRO A 150 8.78 8.75 -19.35
C PRO A 150 8.42 8.09 -18.01
N PRO A 151 7.48 8.67 -17.24
CA PRO A 151 6.94 8.02 -16.05
C PRO A 151 6.47 6.59 -16.32
N GLY A 152 6.68 5.68 -15.37
CA GLY A 152 6.29 4.28 -15.52
C GLY A 152 6.83 3.38 -14.42
N ILE A 153 6.39 2.13 -14.42
CA ILE A 153 6.98 1.10 -13.59
C ILE A 153 8.16 0.49 -14.33
N ARG A 154 9.34 0.66 -13.76
CA ARG A 154 10.57 0.04 -14.26
C ARG A 154 10.59 -1.42 -13.81
N SER A 155 11.10 -2.29 -14.67
CA SER A 155 11.16 -3.73 -14.40
C SER A 155 12.56 -4.27 -14.62
N TYR A 156 13.06 -5.04 -13.67
CA TYR A 156 14.21 -5.90 -13.83
C TYR A 156 13.82 -7.35 -14.19
N GLY A 157 12.51 -7.61 -14.28
CA GLY A 157 11.97 -8.93 -14.58
C GLY A 157 12.12 -9.93 -13.43
N ALA A 158 12.03 -11.20 -13.76
CA ALA A 158 12.25 -12.29 -12.81
C ALA A 158 13.74 -12.36 -12.43
N ARG A 159 13.99 -12.45 -11.12
CA ARG A 159 15.33 -12.49 -10.54
C ARG A 159 15.54 -13.75 -9.72
N ASP A 160 16.80 -14.10 -9.44
CA ASP A 160 17.13 -15.26 -8.59
C ASP A 160 16.68 -15.01 -7.16
N LYS A 161 15.60 -15.73 -6.76
CA LYS A 161 14.94 -15.58 -5.45
C LYS A 161 15.84 -15.91 -4.26
N GLY A 162 16.87 -16.73 -4.47
CA GLY A 162 17.77 -17.18 -3.41
C GLY A 162 19.05 -16.36 -3.26
N LYS A 163 19.49 -15.70 -4.34
CA LYS A 163 20.81 -15.05 -4.38
C LYS A 163 20.74 -13.55 -4.48
N GLU A 164 19.80 -13.04 -5.28
CA GLU A 164 19.72 -11.60 -5.51
C GLU A 164 18.95 -10.89 -4.40
N ARG A 165 19.36 -9.66 -4.10
CA ARG A 165 18.83 -8.88 -2.99
C ARG A 165 18.26 -7.56 -3.48
N PHE A 166 17.05 -7.26 -3.07
CA PHE A 166 16.33 -6.02 -3.37
C PHE A 166 15.56 -5.55 -2.13
N ASP A 167 14.90 -4.41 -2.24
CA ASP A 167 13.92 -3.97 -1.24
C ASP A 167 12.59 -4.76 -1.41
N ALA A 168 11.54 -4.36 -0.75
CA ALA A 168 10.22 -4.98 -0.88
C ALA A 168 9.15 -3.94 -1.16
N PHE A 169 8.14 -4.28 -1.96
CA PHE A 169 6.87 -3.57 -1.98
C PHE A 169 5.85 -4.40 -1.23
N CYS A 170 5.42 -3.86 -0.09
CA CYS A 170 4.45 -4.50 0.78
C CYS A 170 3.05 -3.93 0.56
N PHE A 171 2.07 -4.75 0.80
CA PHE A 171 0.66 -4.42 0.71
C PHE A 171 -0.03 -4.70 2.04
N THR A 172 -0.85 -3.76 2.52
CA THR A 172 -1.75 -3.98 3.65
C THR A 172 -3.14 -3.42 3.35
N SER A 173 -4.19 -4.09 3.82
CA SER A 173 -5.58 -3.72 3.57
C SER A 173 -6.28 -3.09 4.76
N ALA A 174 -5.72 -3.18 5.96
CA ALA A 174 -6.34 -2.65 7.17
C ALA A 174 -5.31 -2.38 8.27
N VAL A 175 -5.67 -1.46 9.16
CA VAL A 175 -5.09 -1.34 10.50
C VAL A 175 -6.14 -1.80 11.50
N LYS A 176 -5.83 -2.79 12.32
CA LYS A 176 -6.68 -3.23 13.44
C LYS A 176 -6.23 -2.50 14.70
N GLY A 177 -6.56 -1.22 14.80
CA GLY A 177 -6.12 -0.39 15.92
C GLY A 177 -5.94 1.07 15.52
N GLN A 178 -5.33 1.83 16.41
CA GLN A 178 -5.12 3.25 16.25
C GLN A 178 -3.63 3.60 16.29
N VAL A 179 -3.16 4.32 15.26
CA VAL A 179 -1.85 4.96 15.29
C VAL A 179 -2.01 6.41 15.75
N PHE A 180 -1.18 6.82 16.69
CA PHE A 180 -1.15 8.19 17.19
C PHE A 180 0.29 8.66 17.42
N PHE A 181 0.48 9.95 17.56
CA PHE A 181 1.80 10.57 17.71
C PHE A 181 2.00 11.14 19.10
N ILE A 182 3.12 10.81 19.72
CA ILE A 182 3.60 11.47 20.93
C ILE A 182 4.68 12.46 20.56
N LYS A 183 4.40 13.73 20.84
CA LYS A 183 5.36 14.83 20.60
C LYS A 183 6.45 14.80 21.67
N GLY A 184 7.71 14.92 21.23
CA GLY A 184 8.86 14.99 22.13
C GLY A 184 10.16 15.05 21.35
N ARG A 185 11.25 15.12 22.09
CA ARG A 185 12.62 14.97 21.61
C ARG A 185 13.21 13.74 22.30
N MET A 186 13.06 12.59 21.71
CA MET A 186 13.32 11.29 22.31
C MET A 186 14.37 10.54 21.51
N SER A 187 15.25 9.80 22.19
CA SER A 187 16.02 8.71 21.60
C SER A 187 15.08 7.58 21.19
N PHE A 188 15.55 6.62 20.41
CA PHE A 188 14.74 5.47 20.01
C PHE A 188 14.24 4.66 21.22
N GLN A 189 15.10 4.47 22.23
CA GLN A 189 14.72 3.76 23.47
C GLN A 189 13.67 4.53 24.28
N GLU A 190 13.82 5.84 24.44
CA GLU A 190 12.85 6.69 25.13
C GLU A 190 11.52 6.73 24.40
N ALA A 191 11.53 6.65 23.07
CA ALA A 191 10.36 6.55 22.23
C ALA A 191 9.55 5.28 22.54
N GLY A 192 10.23 4.12 22.65
CA GLY A 192 9.61 2.87 23.09
C GLY A 192 8.94 2.97 24.45
N ALA A 193 9.68 3.45 25.44
CA ALA A 193 9.16 3.64 26.79
C ALA A 193 7.96 4.60 26.84
N SER A 194 7.94 5.63 25.98
CA SER A 194 6.82 6.57 25.91
C SER A 194 5.54 5.94 25.35
N CYS A 195 5.63 5.02 24.38
CA CYS A 195 4.48 4.26 23.90
C CYS A 195 3.99 3.26 24.97
N GLU A 196 4.90 2.52 25.59
CA GLU A 196 4.59 1.55 26.66
C GLU A 196 3.89 2.22 27.84
N ALA A 197 4.34 3.40 28.26
CA ALA A 197 3.70 4.19 29.32
C ALA A 197 2.22 4.57 29.03
N GLN A 198 1.81 4.51 27.76
CA GLN A 198 0.44 4.73 27.32
C GLN A 198 -0.30 3.43 26.95
N GLY A 199 0.23 2.27 27.34
CA GLY A 199 -0.38 0.98 27.02
C GLY A 199 -0.42 0.69 25.52
N SER A 200 0.63 1.09 24.80
CA SER A 200 0.76 0.94 23.35
C SER A 200 2.17 0.50 22.99
N GLU A 201 2.38 0.12 21.74
CA GLU A 201 3.69 -0.22 21.19
C GLU A 201 4.13 0.82 20.14
N VAL A 202 5.43 0.83 19.81
CA VAL A 202 5.91 1.67 18.70
C VAL A 202 5.30 1.17 17.39
N ALA A 203 4.74 2.07 16.61
CA ALA A 203 4.06 1.71 15.38
C ALA A 203 5.04 1.15 14.33
N ARG A 204 4.59 0.14 13.60
CA ARG A 204 5.29 -0.41 12.44
C ARG A 204 5.09 0.46 11.21
N VAL A 205 5.98 0.32 10.24
CA VAL A 205 5.88 1.08 8.97
C VAL A 205 4.55 0.82 8.27
N GLY A 206 4.11 -0.42 8.17
CA GLY A 206 2.83 -0.78 7.57
C GLY A 206 1.63 -0.14 8.27
N GLN A 207 1.66 -0.07 9.61
CA GLN A 207 0.61 0.58 10.41
C GLN A 207 0.57 2.09 10.17
N LEU A 208 1.72 2.76 10.04
CA LEU A 208 1.77 4.19 9.71
C LEU A 208 1.21 4.46 8.31
N TYR A 209 1.57 3.65 7.31
CA TYR A 209 1.01 3.77 5.96
C TYR A 209 -0.50 3.52 5.94
N ALA A 210 -0.97 2.52 6.68
CA ALA A 210 -2.39 2.25 6.81
C ALA A 210 -3.13 3.39 7.52
N ALA A 211 -2.57 3.97 8.58
CA ALA A 211 -3.15 5.11 9.27
C ALA A 211 -3.18 6.38 8.38
N TRP A 212 -2.10 6.64 7.64
CA TRP A 212 -2.08 7.70 6.63
C TRP A 212 -3.20 7.52 5.60
N ARG A 213 -3.36 6.32 5.07
CA ARG A 213 -4.29 6.04 3.98
C ARG A 213 -5.74 5.91 4.44
N PHE A 214 -5.98 5.28 5.57
CA PHE A 214 -7.32 4.89 6.02
C PHE A 214 -7.90 5.82 7.08
N SER A 215 -7.04 6.39 7.93
CA SER A 215 -7.44 7.27 9.02
C SER A 215 -7.09 8.73 8.77
N TRP A 216 -6.55 9.06 7.57
CA TRP A 216 -6.16 10.42 7.19
C TRP A 216 -5.16 11.04 8.18
N LEU A 217 -4.31 10.21 8.77
CA LEU A 217 -3.28 10.71 9.68
C LEU A 217 -2.33 11.64 8.92
N ASP A 218 -2.32 12.91 9.32
CA ASP A 218 -1.49 13.96 8.73
C ASP A 218 -0.68 14.66 9.81
N ARG A 219 0.63 14.54 9.75
CA ARG A 219 1.56 15.23 10.64
C ARG A 219 2.86 15.56 9.93
N CYS A 220 3.39 16.75 10.22
CA CYS A 220 4.68 17.21 9.71
C CYS A 220 5.86 16.83 10.64
N ASP A 221 5.55 16.24 11.80
CA ASP A 221 6.54 15.89 12.79
C ASP A 221 7.12 14.50 12.48
N GLY A 222 8.45 14.40 12.35
CA GLY A 222 9.15 13.14 12.25
C GLY A 222 9.02 12.34 13.54
N GLY A 223 8.68 11.06 13.41
CA GLY A 223 8.58 10.16 14.56
C GLY A 223 9.25 8.81 14.30
N TRP A 224 9.82 8.26 15.37
CA TRP A 224 10.39 6.92 15.39
C TRP A 224 9.32 5.88 15.06
N LEU A 225 9.73 4.85 14.34
CA LEU A 225 8.97 3.65 14.08
C LEU A 225 9.74 2.42 14.58
N GLU A 226 9.07 1.29 14.70
CA GLU A 226 9.58 0.06 15.29
C GLU A 226 10.86 -0.45 14.62
N ASP A 227 11.01 -0.28 13.32
CA ASP A 227 12.20 -0.64 12.56
C ASP A 227 13.41 0.30 12.79
N GLY A 228 13.27 1.34 13.60
CA GLY A 228 14.26 2.38 13.84
C GLY A 228 14.32 3.45 12.75
N SER A 229 13.41 3.43 11.80
CA SER A 229 13.27 4.53 10.84
C SER A 229 12.51 5.70 11.46
N VAL A 230 12.74 6.90 10.90
CA VAL A 230 11.95 8.10 11.22
C VAL A 230 11.14 8.49 9.99
N ARG A 231 9.83 8.62 10.18
CA ARG A 231 8.89 8.98 9.11
C ARG A 231 7.83 9.95 9.59
N PHE A 232 7.10 10.54 8.62
CA PHE A 232 5.91 11.34 8.90
C PHE A 232 4.90 11.28 7.75
N PRO A 233 3.59 11.20 8.05
CA PRO A 233 2.53 11.07 7.06
C PRO A 233 1.99 12.44 6.66
N ILE A 234 1.87 12.69 5.34
CA ILE A 234 1.32 13.93 4.77
C ILE A 234 0.17 13.58 3.83
N THR A 235 -1.03 14.01 4.15
CA THR A 235 -2.22 13.85 3.30
C THR A 235 -2.43 15.03 2.35
N ALA A 236 -1.94 16.21 2.71
CA ALA A 236 -1.94 17.40 1.87
C ALA A 236 -0.52 17.98 1.81
N ALA A 237 0.05 18.06 0.60
CA ALA A 237 1.36 18.65 0.40
C ALA A 237 1.36 20.15 0.80
N ARG A 238 2.36 20.55 1.57
CA ARG A 238 2.51 21.93 2.03
C ARG A 238 3.98 22.28 2.26
N PRO A 239 4.34 23.59 2.17
CA PRO A 239 5.68 24.04 2.47
C PRO A 239 6.16 23.58 3.85
N LEU A 240 7.44 23.31 3.99
CA LEU A 240 8.10 22.87 5.23
C LEU A 240 7.70 21.44 5.72
N CYS A 241 6.94 20.70 4.94
CA CYS A 241 6.55 19.33 5.21
C CYS A 241 7.09 18.34 4.16
N GLY A 242 8.40 18.30 3.97
CA GLY A 242 9.07 17.37 3.08
C GLY A 242 9.21 17.80 1.63
N GLY A 243 8.78 19.00 1.27
CA GLY A 243 9.09 19.66 -0.01
C GLY A 243 8.60 18.98 -1.30
N LEU A 244 7.90 17.85 -1.21
CA LEU A 244 7.36 17.13 -2.36
C LEU A 244 5.92 17.59 -2.63
N SER A 245 5.55 17.63 -3.91
CA SER A 245 4.24 18.09 -4.37
C SER A 245 3.09 17.11 -4.11
N HIS A 246 3.37 15.86 -3.80
CA HIS A 246 2.37 14.80 -3.65
C HIS A 246 2.18 14.37 -2.19
N PRO A 247 0.98 13.94 -1.78
CA PRO A 247 0.75 13.27 -0.51
C PRO A 247 1.60 12.01 -0.36
N GLY A 248 1.84 11.55 0.87
CA GLY A 248 2.57 10.31 1.12
C GLY A 248 3.21 10.27 2.50
N VAL A 249 3.80 9.14 2.84
CA VAL A 249 4.63 8.98 4.04
C VAL A 249 6.07 9.32 3.68
N ARG A 250 6.60 10.37 4.29
CA ARG A 250 7.97 10.83 4.11
C ARG A 250 8.91 10.04 4.99
N SER A 251 10.10 9.72 4.48
CA SER A 251 11.14 9.03 5.24
C SER A 251 12.35 9.94 5.43
N LEU A 252 12.82 10.01 6.66
CA LEU A 252 14.10 10.62 7.02
C LEU A 252 15.22 9.57 7.15
N GLY A 253 14.94 8.33 6.72
CA GLY A 253 15.88 7.21 6.80
C GLY A 253 15.95 6.61 8.19
N PHE A 254 17.15 6.13 8.52
CA PHE A 254 17.50 5.49 9.80
C PHE A 254 18.52 6.35 10.51
N PRO A 255 18.11 7.35 11.30
CA PRO A 255 19.03 8.18 12.07
C PRO A 255 19.69 7.39 13.19
N ASP A 256 20.75 7.96 13.78
CA ASP A 256 21.35 7.44 15.00
C ASP A 256 20.27 7.34 16.09
N LYS A 257 20.14 6.17 16.69
CA LYS A 257 19.12 5.86 17.70
C LYS A 257 19.24 6.67 18.99
N GLU A 258 20.39 7.24 19.27
CA GLU A 258 20.62 8.13 20.41
C GLU A 258 20.20 9.58 20.14
N LEU A 259 19.87 9.91 18.90
CA LEU A 259 19.50 11.27 18.50
C LEU A 259 18.14 11.68 19.09
N ARG A 260 18.13 12.73 19.90
CA ARG A 260 16.94 13.24 20.61
C ARG A 260 16.34 14.45 19.89
N VAL A 261 15.77 14.25 18.72
CA VAL A 261 15.13 15.32 17.95
C VAL A 261 13.73 14.97 17.45
N TYR A 262 13.36 13.68 17.53
CA TYR A 262 12.10 13.19 16.98
C TYR A 262 11.11 12.78 18.08
N GLY A 263 9.82 12.82 17.76
CA GLY A 263 8.78 12.16 18.56
C GLY A 263 8.66 10.68 18.19
N VAL A 264 7.50 10.08 18.45
CA VAL A 264 7.25 8.67 18.16
C VAL A 264 5.81 8.48 17.67
N TYR A 265 5.63 7.58 16.72
CA TYR A 265 4.32 7.02 16.38
C TYR A 265 4.09 5.75 17.17
N CYS A 266 3.00 5.73 17.91
CA CYS A 266 2.60 4.57 18.71
C CYS A 266 1.36 3.90 18.08
N TYR A 267 1.23 2.61 18.33
CA TYR A 267 0.10 1.80 17.90
C TYR A 267 -0.58 1.17 19.11
N ARG A 268 -1.90 1.30 19.16
CA ARG A 268 -2.76 0.63 20.15
C ARG A 268 -3.70 -0.30 19.39
N PRO A 269 -3.63 -1.63 19.60
CA PRO A 269 -4.61 -2.56 19.05
C PRO A 269 -6.01 -2.27 19.63
N THR A 270 -7.05 -2.58 18.86
CA THR A 270 -8.47 -2.51 19.28
C THR A 270 -8.95 -3.84 19.78
#